data_1904029dfa9d47d5756e19dc7b8f3b6c
#
_entry.id   1904029dfa9d47d5756e19dc7b8f3b6c
#
_cell.length_a   1.000
_cell.length_b   1.000
_cell.length_c   1.000
_cell.angle_alpha   90.00
_cell.angle_beta   90.00
_cell.angle_gamma   90.00
#
_symmetry.space_group_name_H-M   'P 1'
#
loop_
_entity.id
_entity.type
_entity.pdbx_description
1 polymer ?
#
loop_
_entity_poly.entity_id
_entity_poly.type
_entity_poly.pdbx_seq_one_letter_code
_entity_poly.pdbx_strand_id
1 'polypeptide(L)'
;GELEKTDHRQTILQGSMGQTIIDNSFNSNPISFISSLETLEDYETEGKKYLITPGMVELGSEQFSYNFEFAHYASEIVDEALIVGFTNKGPLMLAFEENNIPVKYFKNRDLAVSYLNSVVNENDVVLFENDLPDHHP
;
A
#
# COMPACT_ATOMS: atom_id res chain seq x y z
N GLY A 1 27.68 -2.85 -2.73
CA GLY A 1 27.34 -3.09 -2.83
C GLY A 1 27.02 -3.25 -2.86
N GLU A 2 27.17 -3.14 -2.90
CA GLU A 2 26.86 -3.42 -2.97
C GLU A 2 26.07 -3.84 -2.84
N LEU A 3 26.03 -3.99 -2.63
CA LEU A 3 25.38 -4.43 -2.46
C LEU A 3 24.39 -4.53 -2.24
N GLU A 4 24.24 -4.38 -1.98
CA GLU A 4 23.47 -4.45 -1.72
C GLU A 4 22.49 -4.43 -1.74
N LYS A 5 22.02 -4.37 -1.74
CA LYS A 5 21.04 -4.37 -1.81
C LYS A 5 20.31 -5.03 -2.11
N THR A 6 20.50 -5.02 -2.15
CA THR A 6 20.10 -5.92 -2.43
C THR A 6 18.97 -6.75 -2.34
N ASP A 7 18.47 -7.14 -1.72
CA ASP A 7 17.30 -7.93 -1.56
C ASP A 7 16.04 -7.17 -1.73
N HIS A 8 16.08 -6.24 -2.60
CA HIS A 8 14.89 -5.49 -2.91
C HIS A 8 13.88 -6.36 -3.59
N ARG A 9 12.74 -6.48 -2.96
CA ARG A 9 11.61 -7.17 -3.54
C ARG A 9 10.68 -6.24 -4.24
N GLN A 10 11.01 -4.97 -4.20
CA GLN A 10 10.25 -3.93 -4.82
C GLN A 10 10.48 -3.93 -6.31
N THR A 11 9.42 -3.96 -7.08
CA THR A 11 9.49 -4.00 -8.52
C THR A 11 8.63 -2.87 -9.08
N ILE A 12 9.13 -2.20 -10.10
CA ILE A 12 8.37 -1.13 -10.73
C ILE A 12 7.91 -1.61 -12.09
N LEU A 13 6.60 -1.58 -12.28
CA LEU A 13 5.95 -2.11 -13.48
C LEU A 13 5.03 -1.05 -14.06
N GLN A 14 4.59 -1.29 -15.29
CA GLN A 14 3.58 -0.45 -15.89
C GLN A 14 2.28 -1.22 -15.98
N GLY A 15 1.19 -0.60 -15.55
CA GLY A 15 -0.11 -1.24 -15.54
C GLY A 15 -0.83 -1.12 -16.86
N SER A 16 -1.99 -1.76 -16.94
CA SER A 16 -2.75 -1.84 -18.19
C SER A 16 -3.31 -0.50 -18.63
N MET A 17 -3.47 0.45 -17.71
CA MET A 17 -3.96 1.79 -18.05
C MET A 17 -2.82 2.79 -18.20
N GLY A 18 -1.57 2.33 -18.21
CA GLY A 18 -0.43 3.21 -18.30
C GLY A 18 0.10 3.69 -16.97
N GLN A 19 -0.59 3.36 -15.87
CA GLN A 19 -0.15 3.78 -14.54
C GLN A 19 1.12 3.04 -14.14
N THR A 20 1.86 3.66 -13.22
CA THR A 20 3.05 3.04 -12.65
C THR A 20 2.65 2.22 -11.44
N ILE A 21 3.16 1.02 -11.34
CA ILE A 21 2.91 0.14 -10.20
C ILE A 21 4.23 -0.12 -9.49
N ILE A 22 4.25 0.19 -8.19
CA ILE A 22 5.37 -0.17 -7.32
C ILE A 22 4.89 -1.37 -6.53
N ASP A 23 5.50 -2.51 -6.79
CA ASP A 23 5.06 -3.77 -6.21
C ASP A 23 6.00 -4.17 -5.09
N ASN A 24 5.54 -4.07 -3.86
CA ASN A 24 6.29 -4.47 -2.68
C ASN A 24 5.55 -5.56 -1.92
N SER A 25 4.86 -6.43 -2.66
CA SER A 25 4.00 -7.44 -2.03
C SER A 25 4.77 -8.53 -1.30
N PHE A 26 6.07 -8.66 -1.55
CA PHE A 26 6.82 -9.76 -0.95
C PHE A 26 7.45 -9.38 0.39
N ASN A 27 7.33 -8.15 0.81
CA ASN A 27 7.89 -7.70 2.07
C ASN A 27 6.78 -7.34 3.03
N SER A 28 6.98 -7.66 4.31
CA SER A 28 5.91 -7.43 5.28
C SER A 28 6.42 -6.93 6.62
N ASN A 29 7.66 -6.45 6.68
CA ASN A 29 8.17 -5.92 7.95
C ASN A 29 8.09 -4.39 7.94
N PRO A 30 8.12 -3.76 9.12
CA PRO A 30 7.95 -2.31 9.22
C PRO A 30 8.97 -1.50 8.44
N ILE A 31 10.22 -1.97 8.38
CA ILE A 31 11.26 -1.23 7.67
C ILE A 31 10.96 -1.21 6.18
N SER A 32 10.55 -2.34 5.64
CA SER A 32 10.19 -2.47 4.24
C SER A 32 9.01 -1.56 3.89
N PHE A 33 8.02 -1.47 4.78
CA PHE A 33 6.87 -0.62 4.56
C PHE A 33 7.25 0.84 4.47
N ILE A 34 8.12 1.28 5.38
CA ILE A 34 8.59 2.68 5.36
C ILE A 34 9.39 2.94 4.08
N SER A 35 10.25 2.00 3.72
CA SER A 35 11.09 2.16 2.53
C SER A 35 10.25 2.29 1.27
N SER A 36 9.19 1.49 1.14
CA SER A 36 8.36 1.55 -0.05
C SER A 36 7.54 2.85 -0.07
N LEU A 37 7.11 3.35 1.08
CA LEU A 37 6.43 4.63 1.11
C LEU A 37 7.37 5.76 0.71
N GLU A 38 8.64 5.68 1.09
CA GLU A 38 9.61 6.67 0.67
C GLU A 38 9.81 6.63 -0.85
N THR A 39 9.82 5.43 -1.42
CA THR A 39 9.89 5.32 -2.87
C THR A 39 8.69 5.98 -3.53
N LEU A 40 7.51 5.75 -2.98
CA LEU A 40 6.30 6.37 -3.51
C LEU A 40 6.35 7.89 -3.37
N GLU A 41 6.82 8.35 -2.23
CA GLU A 41 6.91 9.79 -1.98
C GLU A 41 7.84 10.46 -2.97
N ASP A 42 8.97 9.81 -3.27
CA ASP A 42 9.98 10.37 -4.15
C ASP A 42 9.62 10.24 -5.63
N TYR A 43 8.63 9.42 -5.94
CA TYR A 43 8.26 9.21 -7.34
C TYR A 43 7.52 10.44 -7.85
N GLU A 44 8.10 11.10 -8.84
CA GLU A 44 7.51 12.35 -9.35
C GLU A 44 6.42 12.06 -10.37
N THR A 45 5.25 12.61 -10.11
CA THR A 45 4.13 12.45 -11.02
C THR A 45 3.17 13.60 -10.81
N GLU A 46 2.44 13.92 -11.88
CA GLU A 46 1.35 14.88 -11.80
C GLU A 46 0.02 14.21 -11.50
N GLY A 47 0.02 12.88 -11.47
CA GLY A 47 -1.17 12.12 -11.16
C GLY A 47 -1.32 11.87 -9.68
N LYS A 48 -2.20 10.93 -9.35
CA LYS A 48 -2.48 10.57 -7.97
C LYS A 48 -1.62 9.42 -7.52
N LYS A 49 -1.40 9.35 -6.21
CA LYS A 49 -0.68 8.24 -5.58
C LYS A 49 -1.66 7.42 -4.76
N TYR A 50 -1.72 6.14 -5.05
CA TYR A 50 -2.61 5.19 -4.38
C TYR A 50 -1.80 4.19 -3.58
N LEU A 51 -2.35 3.79 -2.45
CA LEU A 51 -1.79 2.69 -1.67
C LEU A 51 -2.83 1.59 -1.61
N ILE A 52 -2.42 0.35 -1.85
CA ILE A 52 -3.30 -0.80 -1.67
C ILE A 52 -2.57 -1.80 -0.78
N THR A 53 -3.19 -2.16 0.35
CA THR A 53 -2.49 -2.96 1.34
C THR A 53 -3.44 -3.62 2.32
N PRO A 54 -3.10 -4.82 2.81
CA PRO A 54 -3.79 -5.41 3.96
C PRO A 54 -3.15 -5.00 5.28
N GLY A 55 -2.08 -4.19 5.25
CA GLY A 55 -1.33 -3.86 6.44
C GLY A 55 -0.32 -4.93 6.82
N MET A 56 0.25 -4.78 7.99
CA MET A 56 1.27 -5.69 8.49
C MET A 56 0.64 -6.69 9.46
N VAL A 57 1.15 -7.92 9.46
CA VAL A 57 0.62 -8.97 10.32
C VAL A 57 1.73 -9.52 11.20
N GLU A 58 1.34 -10.32 12.20
CA GLU A 58 2.28 -11.03 13.07
C GLU A 58 3.14 -10.10 13.90
N LEU A 59 2.54 -9.03 14.38
CA LEU A 59 3.23 -8.05 15.21
C LEU A 59 2.84 -8.17 16.68
N GLY A 60 2.11 -9.20 17.05
CA GLY A 60 1.72 -9.44 18.43
C GLY A 60 0.93 -8.28 18.99
N SER A 61 1.28 -7.86 20.21
CA SER A 61 0.56 -6.79 20.87
C SER A 61 0.74 -5.43 20.18
N GLU A 62 1.70 -5.32 19.27
CA GLU A 62 1.93 -4.08 18.55
C GLU A 62 1.17 -4.02 17.22
N GLN A 63 0.31 -4.99 16.98
CA GLN A 63 -0.39 -5.08 15.69
C GLN A 63 -1.18 -3.81 15.38
N PHE A 64 -1.95 -3.32 16.33
CA PHE A 64 -2.75 -2.14 16.11
C PHE A 64 -1.86 -0.91 15.92
N SER A 65 -0.90 -0.69 16.83
CA SER A 65 -0.14 0.55 16.83
C SER A 65 0.77 0.66 15.62
N TYR A 66 1.41 -0.42 15.20
CA TYR A 66 2.24 -0.35 13.99
C TYR A 66 1.42 -0.03 12.75
N ASN A 67 0.24 -0.64 12.63
CA ASN A 67 -0.59 -0.38 11.46
C ASN A 67 -1.15 1.03 11.48
N PHE A 68 -1.52 1.52 12.66
CA PHE A 68 -2.00 2.89 12.78
C PHE A 68 -0.91 3.89 12.41
N GLU A 69 0.31 3.68 12.93
CA GLU A 69 1.43 4.59 12.63
C GLU A 69 1.81 4.53 11.16
N PHE A 70 1.79 3.34 10.57
CA PHE A 70 2.06 3.19 9.16
C PHE A 70 1.07 4.00 8.33
N ALA A 71 -0.21 3.87 8.62
CA ALA A 71 -1.23 4.60 7.86
C ALA A 71 -1.16 6.09 8.12
N HIS A 72 -0.82 6.48 9.33
CA HIS A 72 -0.63 7.89 9.64
C HIS A 72 0.49 8.48 8.79
N TYR A 73 1.61 7.77 8.70
CA TYR A 73 2.73 8.21 7.86
C TYR A 73 2.33 8.24 6.40
N ALA A 74 1.65 7.18 5.94
CA ALA A 74 1.22 7.10 4.54
C ALA A 74 0.26 8.22 4.17
N SER A 75 -0.50 8.72 5.16
CA SER A 75 -1.45 9.80 4.91
C SER A 75 -0.78 11.07 4.41
N GLU A 76 0.51 11.23 4.67
CA GLU A 76 1.24 12.41 4.19
C GLU A 76 1.71 12.24 2.76
N ILE A 77 1.54 11.05 2.19
CA ILE A 77 2.13 10.72 0.90
C ILE A 77 1.07 10.41 -0.15
N VAL A 78 0.01 9.69 0.23
CA VAL A 78 -0.94 9.16 -0.74
C VAL A 78 -2.17 10.04 -0.87
N ASP A 79 -2.80 9.94 -2.03
CA ASP A 79 -4.05 10.64 -2.29
C ASP A 79 -5.27 9.78 -1.96
N GLU A 80 -5.10 8.47 -2.01
CA GLU A 80 -6.19 7.56 -1.67
C GLU A 80 -5.60 6.23 -1.24
N ALA A 81 -6.27 5.58 -0.27
CA ALA A 81 -5.82 4.30 0.25
C ALA A 81 -6.93 3.26 0.10
N LEU A 82 -6.52 2.04 -0.28
CA LEU A 82 -7.41 0.90 -0.44
C LEU A 82 -6.96 -0.18 0.54
N ILE A 83 -7.83 -0.53 1.47
CA ILE A 83 -7.52 -1.49 2.51
C ILE A 83 -8.14 -2.83 2.13
N VAL A 84 -7.30 -3.87 2.12
CA VAL A 84 -7.72 -5.19 1.66
C VAL A 84 -7.78 -6.14 2.83
N GLY A 85 -8.95 -6.77 3.02
CA GLY A 85 -9.11 -7.75 4.06
C GLY A 85 -9.43 -7.14 5.40
N PHE A 86 -9.88 -7.97 6.30
CA PHE A 86 -10.48 -7.53 7.54
C PHE A 86 -9.47 -7.35 8.68
N THR A 87 -8.32 -8.02 8.59
CA THR A 87 -7.42 -8.15 9.73
C THR A 87 -6.99 -6.81 10.33
N ASN A 88 -6.59 -5.87 9.49
CA ASN A 88 -6.09 -4.59 9.98
C ASN A 88 -6.99 -3.42 9.59
N LYS A 89 -8.23 -3.74 9.28
CA LYS A 89 -9.16 -2.70 8.84
C LYS A 89 -9.28 -1.58 9.87
N GLY A 90 -9.40 -1.93 11.16
CA GLY A 90 -9.62 -0.94 12.20
C GLY A 90 -8.57 0.16 12.25
N PRO A 91 -7.30 -0.18 12.53
CA PRO A 91 -6.28 0.85 12.65
C PRO A 91 -6.01 1.58 11.33
N LEU A 92 -6.05 0.87 10.21
CA LEU A 92 -5.77 1.50 8.93
C LEU A 92 -6.85 2.51 8.56
N MET A 93 -8.12 2.10 8.64
CA MET A 93 -9.21 3.02 8.32
C MET A 93 -9.21 4.22 9.24
N LEU A 94 -9.00 3.97 10.53
CA LEU A 94 -9.02 5.05 11.51
C LEU A 94 -7.97 6.11 11.20
N ALA A 95 -6.75 5.68 10.94
CA ALA A 95 -5.67 6.63 10.71
C ALA A 95 -5.89 7.44 9.43
N PHE A 96 -6.31 6.79 8.36
CA PHE A 96 -6.55 7.52 7.12
C PHE A 96 -7.71 8.49 7.28
N GLU A 97 -8.78 8.08 7.98
CA GLU A 97 -9.93 8.95 8.18
C GLU A 97 -9.57 10.15 9.05
N GLU A 98 -8.76 9.93 10.08
CA GLU A 98 -8.32 11.05 10.92
C GLU A 98 -7.50 12.08 10.15
N ASN A 99 -6.81 11.63 9.12
CA ASN A 99 -5.97 12.50 8.32
C ASN A 99 -6.65 12.98 7.05
N ASN A 100 -7.95 12.72 6.93
CA ASN A 100 -8.77 13.20 5.82
C ASN A 100 -8.33 12.67 4.47
N ILE A 101 -7.81 11.45 4.45
CA ILE A 101 -7.43 10.79 3.22
C ILE A 101 -8.59 9.87 2.80
N PRO A 102 -9.06 9.98 1.57
CA PRO A 102 -10.07 9.03 1.08
C PRO A 102 -9.57 7.62 1.22
N VAL A 103 -10.38 6.78 1.86
CA VAL A 103 -9.97 5.40 2.11
C VAL A 103 -11.18 4.50 1.87
N LYS A 104 -10.93 3.36 1.22
CA LYS A 104 -11.97 2.39 0.94
C LYS A 104 -11.53 1.02 1.40
N TYR A 105 -12.50 0.23 1.83
CA TYR A 105 -12.26 -1.12 2.29
C TYR A 105 -12.79 -2.11 1.27
N PHE A 106 -12.00 -3.16 1.00
CA PHE A 106 -12.40 -4.25 0.12
C PHE A 106 -12.12 -5.56 0.83
N LYS A 107 -13.05 -6.49 0.74
CA LYS A 107 -12.89 -7.73 1.48
C LYS A 107 -11.80 -8.62 0.89
N ASN A 108 -11.44 -8.42 -0.37
CA ASN A 108 -10.35 -9.17 -0.96
C ASN A 108 -9.64 -8.33 -2.01
N ARG A 109 -8.49 -8.85 -2.44
CA ARG A 109 -7.63 -8.13 -3.36
C ARG A 109 -8.28 -7.92 -4.73
N ASP A 110 -8.99 -8.91 -5.22
CA ASP A 110 -9.58 -8.81 -6.57
C ASP A 110 -10.57 -7.65 -6.65
N LEU A 111 -11.35 -7.44 -5.61
CA LEU A 111 -12.30 -6.33 -5.59
C LEU A 111 -11.58 -5.00 -5.56
N ALA A 112 -10.49 -4.91 -4.79
CA ALA A 112 -9.72 -3.67 -4.72
C ALA A 112 -9.08 -3.35 -6.05
N VAL A 113 -8.50 -4.35 -6.71
CA VAL A 113 -7.86 -4.15 -8.00
C VAL A 113 -8.88 -3.76 -9.06
N SER A 114 -10.06 -4.36 -9.00
CA SER A 114 -11.12 -4.02 -9.95
C SER A 114 -11.54 -2.56 -9.79
N TYR A 115 -11.69 -2.10 -8.57
CA TYR A 115 -11.99 -0.70 -8.33
C TYR A 115 -10.88 0.20 -8.86
N LEU A 116 -9.64 -0.16 -8.53
CA LEU A 116 -8.50 0.63 -8.93
C LEU A 116 -8.44 0.78 -10.44
N ASN A 117 -8.64 -0.31 -11.17
CA ASN A 117 -8.60 -0.27 -12.64
C ASN A 117 -9.69 0.60 -13.22
N SER A 118 -10.74 0.88 -12.47
CA SER A 118 -11.82 1.73 -12.97
C SER A 118 -11.55 3.21 -12.76
N VAL A 119 -10.53 3.58 -11.96
CA VAL A 119 -10.29 4.98 -11.63
C VAL A 119 -8.89 5.46 -11.99
N VAL A 120 -7.91 4.58 -12.19
CA VAL A 120 -6.54 5.02 -12.43
C VAL A 120 -6.38 5.60 -13.83
N ASN A 121 -5.43 6.51 -13.94
CA ASN A 121 -5.04 7.14 -15.20
C ASN A 121 -3.55 6.92 -15.42
N GLU A 122 -3.06 7.26 -16.59
CA GLU A 122 -1.70 6.92 -16.98
C GLU A 122 -0.62 7.58 -16.13
N ASN A 123 -0.92 8.71 -15.50
CA ASN A 123 0.08 9.38 -14.67
C ASN A 123 0.01 8.99 -13.21
N ASP A 124 -0.91 8.10 -12.87
CA ASP A 124 -1.07 7.69 -11.47
C ASP A 124 -0.02 6.67 -11.08
N VAL A 125 0.27 6.61 -9.79
CA VAL A 125 1.22 5.66 -9.24
C VAL A 125 0.51 4.88 -8.14
N VAL A 126 0.67 3.56 -8.17
CA VAL A 126 0.01 2.67 -7.20
C VAL A 126 1.07 1.86 -6.49
N LEU A 127 1.07 1.92 -5.16
CA LEU A 127 1.94 1.08 -4.36
C LEU A 127 1.14 -0.10 -3.82
N PHE A 128 1.58 -1.31 -4.17
CA PHE A 128 1.06 -2.54 -3.57
C PHE A 128 1.99 -2.91 -2.43
N GLU A 129 1.49 -2.79 -1.20
CA GLU A 129 2.30 -3.04 -0.02
C GLU A 129 1.78 -4.25 0.70
N ASN A 130 2.65 -5.28 0.83
CA ASN A 130 2.30 -6.57 1.37
C ASN A 130 1.30 -7.29 0.48
N ASP A 131 1.14 -8.55 0.69
CA ASP A 131 0.23 -9.36 -0.11
C ASP A 131 -0.63 -10.19 0.80
N LEU A 132 -1.92 -10.14 0.54
CA LEU A 132 -2.86 -10.97 1.29
C LEU A 132 -3.08 -12.23 0.48
N PRO A 133 -2.82 -13.41 1.04
CA PRO A 133 -3.04 -14.62 0.26
C PRO A 133 -4.52 -14.84 0.02
N ASP A 134 -4.97 -14.42 -1.14
CA ASP A 134 -6.38 -14.44 -1.48
C ASP A 134 -6.97 -15.82 -1.50
N HIS A 135 -6.12 -16.79 -1.80
CA HIS A 135 -6.57 -18.16 -1.91
C HIS A 135 -6.72 -18.85 -0.57
N HIS A 136 -6.38 -18.17 0.50
CA HIS A 136 -6.54 -18.76 1.82
C HIS A 136 -8.00 -18.81 2.18
N PRO A 137 -8.45 -19.96 2.60
CA PRO A 137 -9.82 -20.05 3.06
C PRO A 137 -10.05 -19.27 4.32
#